data_a5a2f7c52046a9478d131be1875bcfef
#
_entry.id   a5a2f7c52046a9478d131be1875bcfef
#
_cell.length_a   1.000
_cell.length_b   1.000
_cell.length_c   1.000
_cell.angle_alpha   90.00
_cell.angle_beta   90.00
_cell.angle_gamma   90.00
#
_symmetry.space_group_name_H-M   'P 1'
#
loop_
_entity.id
_entity.type
_entity.pdbx_description
1 polymer ?
#
loop_
_entity_poly.entity_id
_entity_poly.type
_entity_poly.pdbx_seq_one_letter_code
_entity_poly.pdbx_strand_id
1 'polypeptide(L)'
;MYSVRNVTEDVYWVGANDHRLSLFENAYPIPRGVSYNSYLLMDEKTALFDTVDWSGCRQLLENMEHVLAGRPLDYLVINHLEPDHAGSIEEILLRWPNVVIISNEKAFMMMRQFKFPVDEHTIVEVKEGDTFSFGKHLVTFVFAPMVHWPEVMVTFDTTDGVLFSADAFGTFGALDGKLFARRYLTNIVGKYGPHIQLILKKAGGILNQIKYICPLHGPVWRKDLMYFIQKYDTWSRYEPEEKGVMIVYASMYGNTESAAQALAARLCDKGMTKVAIYDVSSTDVSQLISETFKYSHLVLASVTYNLGIYPAMHNFLMDMKALNVQSRTVAIMENGSWAIKSGDLMQKFLDEEMKNMTVLNERVSMASSLHEDKAFELETLADAIMESMQ
;
A
#
# COMPACT_ATOMS: atom_id res chain seq x y z
N MET A 1 -20.44 -17.16 -16.85
CA MET A 1 -19.09 -17.70 -17.23
C MET A 1 -18.19 -17.48 -16.04
N TYR A 2 -17.52 -18.50 -15.57
CA TYR A 2 -16.69 -18.47 -14.36
C TYR A 2 -15.20 -18.27 -14.70
N SER A 3 -14.44 -17.73 -13.73
CA SER A 3 -12.99 -17.51 -13.81
C SER A 3 -12.34 -17.92 -12.48
N VAL A 4 -12.37 -19.22 -12.21
CA VAL A 4 -11.87 -19.81 -10.97
C VAL A 4 -10.41 -20.24 -11.13
N ARG A 5 -9.62 -20.17 -10.05
CA ARG A 5 -8.23 -20.64 -10.01
C ARG A 5 -7.96 -21.42 -8.73
N ASN A 6 -7.26 -22.52 -8.83
CA ASN A 6 -6.84 -23.26 -7.65
C ASN A 6 -5.69 -22.53 -6.92
N VAL A 7 -5.82 -22.40 -5.62
CA VAL A 7 -4.73 -22.03 -4.71
C VAL A 7 -4.01 -23.28 -4.26
N THR A 8 -4.76 -24.23 -3.70
CA THR A 8 -4.32 -25.59 -3.37
C THR A 8 -5.29 -26.61 -4.02
N GLU A 9 -5.29 -27.85 -3.58
CA GLU A 9 -6.28 -28.85 -4.02
C GLU A 9 -7.69 -28.46 -3.58
N ASP A 10 -7.82 -27.96 -2.34
CA ASP A 10 -9.10 -27.70 -1.68
C ASP A 10 -9.48 -26.22 -1.62
N VAL A 11 -8.52 -25.28 -1.87
CA VAL A 11 -8.74 -23.83 -1.82
C VAL A 11 -8.77 -23.23 -3.22
N TYR A 12 -9.83 -22.47 -3.51
CA TYR A 12 -10.07 -21.84 -4.82
C TYR A 12 -10.14 -20.32 -4.69
N TRP A 13 -9.46 -19.60 -5.57
CA TRP A 13 -9.75 -18.18 -5.80
C TRP A 13 -11.06 -18.04 -6.58
N VAL A 14 -12.00 -17.31 -6.03
CA VAL A 14 -13.35 -17.11 -6.61
C VAL A 14 -13.70 -15.63 -6.80
N GLY A 15 -12.76 -14.74 -6.62
CA GLY A 15 -12.93 -13.29 -6.69
C GLY A 15 -13.24 -12.74 -8.08
N ALA A 16 -13.03 -11.44 -8.25
CA ALA A 16 -13.28 -10.71 -9.50
C ALA A 16 -12.12 -9.80 -9.87
N ASN A 17 -11.97 -9.50 -11.17
CA ASN A 17 -11.06 -8.48 -11.68
C ASN A 17 -11.86 -7.33 -12.26
N ASP A 18 -11.57 -6.10 -11.83
CA ASP A 18 -12.16 -4.90 -12.40
C ASP A 18 -11.10 -4.11 -13.18
N HIS A 19 -11.27 -4.04 -14.52
CA HIS A 19 -10.46 -3.25 -15.44
C HIS A 19 -11.12 -1.92 -15.84
N ARG A 20 -12.31 -1.62 -15.30
CA ARG A 20 -13.09 -0.44 -15.64
C ARG A 20 -12.95 0.66 -14.61
N LEU A 21 -12.63 0.31 -13.35
CA LEU A 21 -12.40 1.27 -12.30
C LEU A 21 -11.16 2.09 -12.62
N SER A 22 -11.31 3.42 -12.64
CA SER A 22 -10.20 4.34 -12.91
C SER A 22 -9.47 4.80 -11.66
N LEU A 23 -10.20 4.89 -10.54
CA LEU A 23 -9.68 5.34 -9.24
C LEU A 23 -10.05 4.31 -8.15
N PHE A 24 -9.07 3.75 -7.49
CA PHE A 24 -9.25 2.95 -6.28
C PHE A 24 -9.53 3.88 -5.10
N GLU A 25 -10.50 3.53 -4.24
CA GLU A 25 -11.00 4.38 -3.14
C GLU A 25 -11.34 5.81 -3.58
N ASN A 26 -11.68 6.00 -4.85
CA ASN A 26 -11.91 7.31 -5.48
C ASN A 26 -10.72 8.30 -5.32
N ALA A 27 -9.53 7.80 -5.05
CA ALA A 27 -8.32 8.58 -4.77
C ALA A 27 -7.13 8.19 -5.66
N TYR A 28 -6.88 6.89 -5.87
CA TYR A 28 -5.65 6.40 -6.47
C TYR A 28 -5.87 5.92 -7.90
N PRO A 29 -5.25 6.54 -8.92
CA PRO A 29 -5.34 6.07 -10.30
C PRO A 29 -4.83 4.64 -10.46
N ILE A 30 -5.65 3.76 -11.03
CA ILE A 30 -5.33 2.35 -11.27
C ILE A 30 -5.48 1.99 -12.75
N PRO A 31 -4.57 2.46 -13.63
CA PRO A 31 -4.68 2.27 -15.07
C PRO A 31 -4.66 0.80 -15.51
N ARG A 32 -4.33 -0.12 -14.60
CA ARG A 32 -4.34 -1.58 -14.80
C ARG A 32 -5.46 -2.28 -14.04
N GLY A 33 -6.45 -1.53 -13.56
CA GLY A 33 -7.54 -2.06 -12.77
C GLY A 33 -7.13 -2.55 -11.38
N VAL A 34 -7.99 -3.36 -10.79
CA VAL A 34 -7.81 -3.98 -9.46
C VAL A 34 -8.42 -5.37 -9.46
N SER A 35 -7.88 -6.28 -8.65
CA SER A 35 -8.55 -7.53 -8.31
C SER A 35 -9.18 -7.40 -6.93
N TYR A 36 -10.40 -7.90 -6.79
CA TYR A 36 -11.05 -8.15 -5.51
C TYR A 36 -11.03 -9.64 -5.28
N ASN A 37 -10.22 -10.08 -4.32
CA ASN A 37 -9.99 -11.49 -4.09
C ASN A 37 -10.92 -12.01 -2.99
N SER A 38 -11.47 -13.18 -3.25
CA SER A 38 -12.22 -14.00 -2.31
C SER A 38 -11.82 -15.44 -2.51
N TYR A 39 -11.85 -16.23 -1.44
CA TYR A 39 -11.33 -17.61 -1.49
C TYR A 39 -12.35 -18.58 -0.93
N LEU A 40 -12.58 -19.69 -1.63
CA LEU A 40 -13.52 -20.73 -1.23
C LEU A 40 -12.76 -22.00 -0.88
N LEU A 41 -12.93 -22.45 0.35
CA LEU A 41 -12.45 -23.75 0.83
C LEU A 41 -13.52 -24.82 0.61
N MET A 42 -13.13 -25.92 0.01
CA MET A 42 -13.95 -27.10 -0.27
C MET A 42 -13.48 -28.28 0.58
N ASP A 43 -13.93 -28.37 1.82
CA ASP A 43 -13.62 -29.45 2.75
C ASP A 43 -14.89 -30.20 3.13
N GLU A 44 -14.93 -30.94 4.25
CA GLU A 44 -16.17 -31.53 4.81
C GLU A 44 -17.23 -30.42 4.98
N LYS A 45 -16.81 -29.29 5.48
CA LYS A 45 -17.53 -28.03 5.50
C LYS A 45 -16.94 -27.03 4.52
N THR A 46 -17.80 -26.29 3.84
CA THR A 46 -17.38 -25.25 2.91
C THR A 46 -17.26 -23.91 3.61
N ALA A 47 -16.23 -23.12 3.27
CA ALA A 47 -16.03 -21.80 3.85
C ALA A 47 -15.59 -20.78 2.80
N LEU A 48 -16.27 -19.63 2.75
CA LEU A 48 -15.85 -18.47 1.96
C LEU A 48 -15.05 -17.53 2.87
N PHE A 49 -13.88 -17.09 2.41
CA PHE A 49 -13.04 -16.09 3.07
C PHE A 49 -13.15 -14.77 2.34
N ASP A 50 -13.76 -13.79 3.02
CA ASP A 50 -14.11 -12.45 2.53
C ASP A 50 -14.97 -12.47 1.26
N THR A 51 -15.49 -11.32 0.88
CA THR A 51 -16.26 -11.16 -0.35
C THR A 51 -15.54 -10.19 -1.31
N VAL A 52 -16.27 -9.52 -2.18
CA VAL A 52 -15.74 -8.58 -3.15
C VAL A 52 -16.56 -7.29 -3.16
N ASP A 53 -16.02 -6.25 -3.79
CA ASP A 53 -16.79 -5.06 -4.13
C ASP A 53 -18.09 -5.42 -4.86
N TRP A 54 -19.12 -4.60 -4.65
CA TRP A 54 -20.42 -4.81 -5.30
C TRP A 54 -20.33 -4.95 -6.82
N SER A 55 -19.40 -4.26 -7.46
CA SER A 55 -19.16 -4.36 -8.91
C SER A 55 -18.73 -5.75 -9.36
N GLY A 56 -18.07 -6.51 -8.46
CA GLY A 56 -17.61 -7.89 -8.68
C GLY A 56 -18.59 -8.98 -8.23
N CYS A 57 -19.68 -8.61 -7.54
CA CYS A 57 -20.60 -9.54 -6.87
C CYS A 57 -21.11 -10.66 -7.81
N ARG A 58 -21.58 -10.29 -9.00
CA ARG A 58 -22.07 -11.27 -9.97
C ARG A 58 -20.99 -12.31 -10.34
N GLN A 59 -19.77 -11.87 -10.54
CA GLN A 59 -18.67 -12.79 -10.88
C GLN A 59 -18.33 -13.70 -9.71
N LEU A 60 -18.31 -13.18 -8.48
CA LEU A 60 -18.15 -13.97 -7.26
C LEU A 60 -19.21 -15.09 -7.19
N LEU A 61 -20.49 -14.75 -7.35
CA LEU A 61 -21.58 -15.71 -7.27
C LEU A 61 -21.48 -16.81 -8.36
N GLU A 62 -21.20 -16.42 -9.62
CA GLU A 62 -21.00 -17.38 -10.72
C GLU A 62 -19.80 -18.32 -10.45
N ASN A 63 -18.72 -17.79 -9.88
CA ASN A 63 -17.53 -18.57 -9.51
C ASN A 63 -17.84 -19.54 -8.37
N MET A 64 -18.50 -19.07 -7.31
CA MET A 64 -18.88 -19.88 -6.15
C MET A 64 -19.81 -21.01 -6.56
N GLU A 65 -20.87 -20.74 -7.32
CA GLU A 65 -21.80 -21.77 -7.80
C GLU A 65 -21.10 -22.86 -8.58
N HIS A 66 -20.14 -22.47 -9.43
CA HIS A 66 -19.34 -23.43 -10.19
C HIS A 66 -18.52 -24.35 -9.28
N VAL A 67 -17.86 -23.81 -8.26
CA VAL A 67 -16.99 -24.58 -7.36
C VAL A 67 -17.83 -25.40 -6.37
N LEU A 68 -18.86 -24.81 -5.78
CA LEU A 68 -19.78 -25.50 -4.84
C LEU A 68 -20.48 -26.67 -5.50
N ALA A 69 -20.79 -26.59 -6.81
CA ALA A 69 -21.44 -27.66 -7.57
C ALA A 69 -22.68 -28.24 -6.87
N GLY A 70 -23.48 -27.37 -6.24
CA GLY A 70 -24.72 -27.73 -5.53
C GLY A 70 -24.52 -28.02 -4.03
N ARG A 71 -23.30 -27.99 -3.51
CA ARG A 71 -23.07 -28.05 -2.05
C ARG A 71 -23.53 -26.73 -1.40
N PRO A 72 -23.97 -26.75 -0.14
CA PRO A 72 -24.26 -25.53 0.61
C PRO A 72 -22.97 -24.73 0.88
N LEU A 73 -23.09 -23.45 1.16
CA LEU A 73 -22.04 -22.68 1.83
C LEU A 73 -22.31 -22.77 3.33
N ASP A 74 -21.40 -23.44 4.09
CA ASP A 74 -21.57 -23.62 5.53
C ASP A 74 -21.10 -22.39 6.32
N TYR A 75 -19.98 -21.75 5.90
CA TYR A 75 -19.35 -20.65 6.65
C TYR A 75 -18.94 -19.48 5.75
N LEU A 76 -19.07 -18.28 6.31
CA LEU A 76 -18.52 -17.04 5.76
C LEU A 76 -17.55 -16.47 6.81
N VAL A 77 -16.26 -16.51 6.52
CA VAL A 77 -15.20 -15.92 7.36
C VAL A 77 -14.91 -14.51 6.87
N ILE A 78 -15.04 -13.51 7.71
CA ILE A 78 -14.77 -12.12 7.38
C ILE A 78 -13.50 -11.66 8.11
N ASN A 79 -12.44 -11.44 7.36
CA ASN A 79 -11.17 -10.92 7.85
C ASN A 79 -11.14 -9.38 7.83
N HIS A 80 -11.86 -8.74 6.89
CA HIS A 80 -11.85 -7.29 6.68
C HIS A 80 -13.21 -6.78 6.18
N LEU A 81 -13.60 -5.57 6.61
CA LEU A 81 -14.94 -5.00 6.35
C LEU A 81 -14.94 -3.75 5.50
N GLU A 82 -13.81 -3.40 4.87
CA GLU A 82 -13.85 -2.34 3.87
C GLU A 82 -14.83 -2.70 2.75
N PRO A 83 -15.64 -1.74 2.24
CA PRO A 83 -16.72 -2.06 1.31
C PRO A 83 -16.31 -2.81 0.04
N ASP A 84 -15.07 -2.70 -0.39
CA ASP A 84 -14.55 -3.44 -1.54
C ASP A 84 -14.29 -4.95 -1.26
N HIS A 85 -14.38 -5.36 0.02
CA HIS A 85 -14.35 -6.76 0.47
C HIS A 85 -15.64 -7.17 1.19
N ALA A 86 -16.47 -6.20 1.58
CA ALA A 86 -17.71 -6.43 2.28
C ALA A 86 -18.96 -6.17 1.44
N GLY A 87 -18.81 -5.55 0.27
CA GLY A 87 -19.94 -5.09 -0.55
C GLY A 87 -20.86 -6.19 -1.02
N SER A 88 -20.42 -7.44 -1.07
CA SER A 88 -21.23 -8.58 -1.50
C SER A 88 -21.75 -9.45 -0.36
N ILE A 89 -21.52 -9.08 0.92
CA ILE A 89 -21.96 -9.88 2.09
C ILE A 89 -23.46 -10.12 2.06
N GLU A 90 -24.28 -9.08 1.84
CA GLU A 90 -25.73 -9.19 1.85
C GLU A 90 -26.24 -10.21 0.82
N GLU A 91 -25.69 -10.21 -0.38
CA GLU A 91 -26.04 -11.18 -1.44
C GLU A 91 -25.66 -12.60 -1.07
N ILE A 92 -24.53 -12.81 -0.38
CA ILE A 92 -24.14 -14.12 0.15
C ILE A 92 -25.15 -14.59 1.18
N LEU A 93 -25.53 -13.72 2.12
CA LEU A 93 -26.50 -14.05 3.18
C LEU A 93 -27.89 -14.37 2.61
N LEU A 94 -28.33 -13.63 1.61
CA LEU A 94 -29.61 -13.89 0.91
C LEU A 94 -29.59 -15.24 0.18
N ARG A 95 -28.48 -15.58 -0.47
CA ARG A 95 -28.40 -16.81 -1.28
C ARG A 95 -28.16 -18.06 -0.45
N TRP A 96 -27.44 -17.94 0.66
CA TRP A 96 -27.18 -19.02 1.62
C TRP A 96 -27.65 -18.64 3.02
N PRO A 97 -28.99 -18.63 3.27
CA PRO A 97 -29.56 -18.09 4.50
C PRO A 97 -29.17 -18.86 5.78
N ASN A 98 -28.63 -20.06 5.64
CA ASN A 98 -28.15 -20.87 6.76
C ASN A 98 -26.64 -20.75 6.99
N VAL A 99 -25.94 -19.89 6.25
CA VAL A 99 -24.51 -19.67 6.42
C VAL A 99 -24.19 -19.12 7.81
N VAL A 100 -23.15 -19.66 8.44
CA VAL A 100 -22.65 -19.18 9.74
C VAL A 100 -21.54 -18.17 9.49
N ILE A 101 -21.65 -16.98 10.09
CA ILE A 101 -20.65 -15.93 9.94
C ILE A 101 -19.60 -16.06 11.04
N ILE A 102 -18.33 -16.12 10.65
CA ILE A 102 -17.19 -16.18 11.58
C ILE A 102 -16.42 -14.87 11.48
N SER A 103 -16.29 -14.15 12.59
CA SER A 103 -15.42 -12.97 12.68
C SER A 103 -15.18 -12.58 14.14
N ASN A 104 -14.52 -11.44 14.37
CA ASN A 104 -14.31 -10.92 15.72
C ASN A 104 -15.40 -9.90 16.14
N GLU A 105 -15.42 -9.57 17.43
CA GLU A 105 -16.40 -8.65 18.05
C GLU A 105 -16.50 -7.31 17.31
N LYS A 106 -15.36 -6.70 16.96
CA LYS A 106 -15.32 -5.40 16.26
C LYS A 106 -15.94 -5.50 14.87
N ALA A 107 -15.64 -6.56 14.15
CA ALA A 107 -16.21 -6.79 12.83
C ALA A 107 -17.74 -6.92 12.92
N PHE A 108 -18.27 -7.67 13.88
CA PHE A 108 -19.72 -7.75 14.07
C PHE A 108 -20.36 -6.42 14.45
N MET A 109 -19.67 -5.60 15.28
CA MET A 109 -20.13 -4.24 15.56
C MET A 109 -20.20 -3.40 14.28
N MET A 110 -19.16 -3.45 13.44
CA MET A 110 -19.10 -2.69 12.19
C MET A 110 -20.08 -3.21 11.13
N MET A 111 -20.33 -4.53 11.05
CA MET A 111 -21.38 -5.10 10.18
C MET A 111 -22.75 -4.49 10.50
N ARG A 112 -23.06 -4.30 11.79
CA ARG A 112 -24.31 -3.64 12.22
C ARG A 112 -24.33 -2.15 11.82
N GLN A 113 -23.18 -1.47 11.84
CA GLN A 113 -23.08 -0.08 11.36
C GLN A 113 -23.34 0.02 9.85
N PHE A 114 -22.87 -0.95 9.07
CA PHE A 114 -23.17 -1.09 7.64
C PHE A 114 -24.60 -1.61 7.36
N LYS A 115 -25.35 -1.97 8.41
CA LYS A 115 -26.73 -2.53 8.34
C LYS A 115 -26.79 -3.89 7.65
N PHE A 116 -25.72 -4.67 7.65
CA PHE A 116 -25.81 -6.06 7.24
C PHE A 116 -26.72 -6.84 8.22
N PRO A 117 -27.54 -7.80 7.75
CA PRO A 117 -28.52 -8.52 8.58
C PRO A 117 -27.86 -9.61 9.45
N VAL A 118 -26.74 -9.26 10.10
CA VAL A 118 -25.90 -10.21 10.86
C VAL A 118 -26.65 -10.84 12.05
N ASP A 119 -27.58 -10.11 12.66
CA ASP A 119 -28.35 -10.59 13.81
C ASP A 119 -29.46 -11.57 13.40
N GLU A 120 -29.72 -11.75 12.12
CA GLU A 120 -30.64 -12.75 11.57
C GLU A 120 -29.95 -14.10 11.29
N HIS A 121 -28.60 -14.14 11.43
CA HIS A 121 -27.78 -15.30 11.15
C HIS A 121 -27.10 -15.85 12.40
N THR A 122 -26.69 -17.11 12.33
CA THR A 122 -25.79 -17.68 13.34
C THR A 122 -24.40 -17.07 13.19
N ILE A 123 -23.83 -16.59 14.30
CA ILE A 123 -22.48 -16.03 14.33
C ILE A 123 -21.55 -16.86 15.21
N VAL A 124 -20.29 -16.91 14.86
CA VAL A 124 -19.19 -17.43 15.68
C VAL A 124 -18.20 -16.29 15.91
N GLU A 125 -18.19 -15.76 17.11
CA GLU A 125 -17.22 -14.76 17.52
C GLU A 125 -15.91 -15.44 17.92
N VAL A 126 -14.81 -15.06 17.26
CA VAL A 126 -13.47 -15.60 17.53
C VAL A 126 -12.59 -14.59 18.24
N LYS A 127 -11.60 -15.11 18.97
CA LYS A 127 -10.57 -14.35 19.70
C LYS A 127 -9.20 -14.59 19.13
N GLU A 128 -8.25 -13.78 19.57
CA GLU A 128 -6.84 -13.93 19.21
C GLU A 128 -6.34 -15.35 19.49
N GLY A 129 -5.88 -16.03 18.47
CA GLY A 129 -5.31 -17.37 18.56
C GLY A 129 -6.33 -18.51 18.58
N ASP A 130 -7.63 -18.22 18.51
CA ASP A 130 -8.64 -19.27 18.40
C ASP A 130 -8.42 -20.10 17.12
N THR A 131 -8.79 -21.35 17.20
CA THR A 131 -8.74 -22.29 16.08
C THR A 131 -10.13 -22.78 15.69
N PHE A 132 -10.32 -23.07 14.41
CA PHE A 132 -11.57 -23.60 13.89
C PHE A 132 -11.31 -24.69 12.83
N SER A 133 -12.08 -25.79 12.88
CA SER A 133 -11.95 -26.89 11.93
C SER A 133 -13.10 -26.91 10.93
N PHE A 134 -12.80 -27.04 9.64
CA PHE A 134 -13.76 -27.26 8.57
C PHE A 134 -13.85 -28.74 8.15
N GLY A 135 -13.13 -29.62 8.84
CA GLY A 135 -12.95 -31.03 8.57
C GLY A 135 -11.47 -31.38 8.61
N LYS A 136 -10.84 -31.59 7.47
CA LYS A 136 -9.39 -31.76 7.31
C LYS A 136 -8.61 -30.47 7.64
N HIS A 137 -9.16 -29.32 7.21
CA HIS A 137 -8.51 -28.03 7.38
C HIS A 137 -8.74 -27.44 8.76
N LEU A 138 -7.63 -27.05 9.41
CA LEU A 138 -7.63 -26.37 10.70
C LEU A 138 -7.05 -24.97 10.51
N VAL A 139 -7.86 -23.96 10.84
CA VAL A 139 -7.43 -22.56 10.76
C VAL A 139 -7.18 -21.95 12.13
N THR A 140 -6.30 -20.96 12.19
CA THR A 140 -6.03 -20.12 13.36
C THR A 140 -6.30 -18.67 13.01
N PHE A 141 -7.02 -17.95 13.87
CA PHE A 141 -7.29 -16.53 13.70
C PHE A 141 -6.26 -15.68 14.44
N VAL A 142 -5.67 -14.72 13.76
CA VAL A 142 -4.68 -13.79 14.33
C VAL A 142 -5.13 -12.36 14.07
N PHE A 143 -5.30 -11.58 15.12
CA PHE A 143 -5.75 -10.21 15.00
C PHE A 143 -4.63 -9.29 14.52
N ALA A 144 -4.97 -8.48 13.53
CA ALA A 144 -4.09 -7.53 12.85
C ALA A 144 -4.67 -6.09 12.89
N PRO A 145 -5.05 -5.57 14.08
CA PRO A 145 -5.73 -4.28 14.16
C PRO A 145 -4.87 -3.17 13.56
N MET A 146 -5.52 -2.27 12.80
CA MET A 146 -4.89 -1.17 12.07
C MET A 146 -3.95 -1.61 10.93
N VAL A 147 -4.16 -2.82 10.39
CA VAL A 147 -3.52 -3.24 9.13
C VAL A 147 -4.61 -3.53 8.05
N HIS A 148 -5.39 -2.50 7.53
CA HIS A 148 -5.23 -1.08 7.96
C HIS A 148 -6.44 -0.55 8.76
N TRP A 149 -7.48 -1.34 9.01
CA TRP A 149 -8.66 -1.01 9.82
C TRP A 149 -8.62 -1.70 11.19
N PRO A 150 -9.42 -1.22 12.19
CA PRO A 150 -9.31 -1.69 13.57
C PRO A 150 -9.80 -3.12 13.82
N GLU A 151 -10.64 -3.67 12.95
CA GLU A 151 -11.25 -5.00 13.07
C GLU A 151 -10.44 -6.08 12.33
N VAL A 152 -9.44 -5.70 11.55
CA VAL A 152 -8.71 -6.63 10.67
C VAL A 152 -8.17 -7.82 11.46
N MET A 153 -8.43 -9.00 10.94
CA MET A 153 -7.75 -10.24 11.32
C MET A 153 -7.19 -10.94 10.08
N VAL A 154 -6.28 -11.85 10.28
CA VAL A 154 -5.79 -12.77 9.25
C VAL A 154 -6.11 -14.20 9.67
N THR A 155 -6.38 -15.06 8.71
CA THR A 155 -6.67 -16.47 8.97
C THR A 155 -5.57 -17.34 8.38
N PHE A 156 -4.97 -18.18 9.21
CA PHE A 156 -3.91 -19.09 8.78
C PHE A 156 -4.40 -20.53 8.80
N ASP A 157 -4.51 -21.15 7.63
CA ASP A 157 -4.74 -22.58 7.47
C ASP A 157 -3.44 -23.34 7.69
N THR A 158 -3.38 -24.09 8.77
CA THR A 158 -2.21 -24.87 9.17
C THR A 158 -2.04 -26.15 8.36
N THR A 159 -3.07 -26.61 7.67
CA THR A 159 -3.08 -27.86 6.90
C THR A 159 -2.30 -27.69 5.61
N ASP A 160 -2.61 -26.70 4.81
CA ASP A 160 -1.96 -26.45 3.53
C ASP A 160 -0.92 -25.31 3.58
N GLY A 161 -0.84 -24.58 4.72
CA GLY A 161 0.04 -23.44 4.87
C GLY A 161 -0.44 -22.19 4.12
N VAL A 162 -1.76 -21.97 4.08
CA VAL A 162 -2.38 -20.84 3.40
C VAL A 162 -2.63 -19.71 4.39
N LEU A 163 -2.10 -18.53 4.12
CA LEU A 163 -2.37 -17.32 4.87
C LEU A 163 -3.37 -16.45 4.10
N PHE A 164 -4.60 -16.33 4.58
CA PHE A 164 -5.57 -15.32 4.15
C PHE A 164 -5.24 -14.02 4.88
N SER A 165 -4.57 -13.11 4.18
CA SER A 165 -3.83 -12.02 4.81
C SER A 165 -4.57 -10.69 4.87
N ALA A 166 -5.86 -10.68 4.60
CA ALA A 166 -6.61 -9.45 4.38
C ALA A 166 -5.87 -8.57 3.34
N ASP A 167 -5.77 -7.28 3.56
CA ASP A 167 -5.07 -6.36 2.66
C ASP A 167 -3.55 -6.43 2.72
N ALA A 168 -3.00 -7.07 3.75
CA ALA A 168 -1.57 -7.25 3.82
C ALA A 168 -1.06 -8.05 2.60
N PHE A 169 0.06 -7.62 2.03
CA PHE A 169 0.67 -8.17 0.82
C PHE A 169 -0.13 -7.94 -0.47
N GLY A 170 -1.12 -7.04 -0.45
CA GLY A 170 -1.89 -6.62 -1.61
C GLY A 170 -1.07 -5.83 -2.64
N THR A 171 -1.62 -5.70 -3.83
CA THR A 171 -1.04 -4.90 -4.93
C THR A 171 -2.13 -4.20 -5.72
N PHE A 172 -1.86 -3.00 -6.21
CA PHE A 172 -2.65 -2.45 -7.31
C PHE A 172 -2.41 -3.25 -8.59
N GLY A 173 -3.43 -3.31 -9.42
CA GLY A 173 -3.47 -4.02 -10.69
C GLY A 173 -4.35 -5.26 -10.63
N ALA A 174 -5.18 -5.47 -11.66
CA ALA A 174 -5.81 -6.76 -11.89
C ALA A 174 -4.74 -7.83 -12.15
N LEU A 175 -5.09 -9.11 -12.16
CA LEU A 175 -4.13 -10.23 -12.15
C LEU A 175 -3.22 -10.34 -13.41
N ASP A 176 -2.83 -9.25 -14.00
CA ASP A 176 -2.05 -9.15 -15.24
C ASP A 176 -0.52 -9.07 -15.05
N GLY A 177 -0.05 -9.21 -13.83
CA GLY A 177 1.35 -9.54 -13.53
C GLY A 177 2.34 -8.39 -13.40
N LYS A 178 1.97 -7.11 -13.54
CA LYS A 178 2.86 -6.01 -13.17
C LYS A 178 2.55 -5.49 -11.78
N LEU A 179 3.45 -5.77 -10.84
CA LEU A 179 3.23 -5.58 -9.42
C LEU A 179 3.51 -4.14 -9.00
N PHE A 180 2.57 -3.55 -8.27
CA PHE A 180 2.70 -2.25 -7.63
C PHE A 180 2.60 -2.38 -6.10
N ALA A 181 3.23 -3.43 -5.54
CA ALA A 181 3.14 -3.77 -4.11
C ALA A 181 3.61 -2.63 -3.20
N ARG A 182 4.74 -1.95 -3.52
CA ARG A 182 5.20 -0.81 -2.73
C ARG A 182 4.18 0.35 -2.79
N ARG A 183 3.67 0.69 -3.99
CA ARG A 183 2.68 1.76 -4.14
C ARG A 183 1.40 1.43 -3.38
N TYR A 184 0.97 0.18 -3.37
CA TYR A 184 -0.18 -0.27 -2.58
C TYR A 184 0.10 -0.10 -1.08
N LEU A 185 1.15 -0.74 -0.55
CA LEU A 185 1.47 -0.67 0.87
C LEU A 185 1.62 0.79 1.35
N THR A 186 2.39 1.60 0.64
CA THR A 186 2.75 2.95 1.12
C THR A 186 1.55 3.89 1.20
N ASN A 187 0.57 3.73 0.32
CA ASN A 187 -0.62 4.57 0.28
C ASN A 187 -1.77 4.04 1.15
N ILE A 188 -1.95 2.72 1.23
CA ILE A 188 -3.05 2.10 1.98
C ILE A 188 -2.65 1.84 3.43
N VAL A 189 -1.50 1.23 3.66
CA VAL A 189 -1.07 0.74 4.99
C VAL A 189 0.08 1.56 5.58
N GLY A 190 0.74 2.42 4.79
CA GLY A 190 2.02 3.06 5.12
C GLY A 190 2.06 3.82 6.44
N LYS A 191 0.97 4.50 6.80
CA LYS A 191 0.82 5.19 8.09
C LYS A 191 0.99 4.24 9.29
N TYR A 192 0.63 2.98 9.14
CA TYR A 192 0.49 1.99 10.21
C TYR A 192 1.70 1.04 10.33
N GLY A 193 2.88 1.48 9.90
CA GLY A 193 4.12 0.70 9.97
C GLY A 193 4.36 -0.03 11.30
N PRO A 194 4.21 0.61 12.49
CA PRO A 194 4.35 -0.06 13.78
C PRO A 194 3.40 -1.24 13.99
N HIS A 195 2.20 -1.19 13.45
CA HIS A 195 1.22 -2.28 13.54
C HIS A 195 1.63 -3.46 12.64
N ILE A 196 2.14 -3.17 11.43
CA ILE A 196 2.73 -4.20 10.55
C ILE A 196 3.88 -4.91 11.29
N GLN A 197 4.77 -4.16 11.96
CA GLN A 197 5.88 -4.73 12.73
C GLN A 197 5.40 -5.68 13.83
N LEU A 198 4.29 -5.34 14.51
CA LEU A 198 3.69 -6.23 15.51
C LEU A 198 3.20 -7.54 14.90
N ILE A 199 2.55 -7.47 13.73
CA ILE A 199 2.05 -8.67 13.03
C ILE A 199 3.21 -9.52 12.51
N LEU A 200 4.24 -8.92 11.92
CA LEU A 200 5.43 -9.65 11.49
C LEU A 200 6.12 -10.36 12.66
N LYS A 201 6.17 -9.71 13.83
CA LYS A 201 6.69 -10.33 15.05
C LYS A 201 5.84 -11.51 15.52
N LYS A 202 4.50 -11.38 15.52
CA LYS A 202 3.59 -12.48 15.85
C LYS A 202 3.77 -13.65 14.88
N ALA A 203 3.86 -13.36 13.58
CA ALA A 203 4.03 -14.35 12.54
C ALA A 203 5.38 -15.07 12.58
N GLY A 204 6.40 -14.54 13.28
CA GLY A 204 7.76 -15.09 13.29
C GLY A 204 7.86 -16.58 13.57
N GLY A 205 6.96 -17.11 14.42
CA GLY A 205 6.90 -18.53 14.75
C GLY A 205 6.29 -19.43 13.66
N ILE A 206 5.56 -18.87 12.68
CA ILE A 206 4.84 -19.62 11.65
C ILE A 206 5.32 -19.30 10.22
N LEU A 207 6.22 -18.33 10.04
CA LEU A 207 6.67 -17.89 8.72
C LEU A 207 7.15 -19.05 7.83
N ASN A 208 7.84 -20.02 8.40
CA ASN A 208 8.35 -21.20 7.68
C ASN A 208 7.24 -22.20 7.28
N GLN A 209 6.05 -22.05 7.83
CA GLN A 209 4.89 -22.89 7.54
C GLN A 209 4.03 -22.30 6.43
N ILE A 210 4.16 -20.99 6.15
CA ILE A 210 3.41 -20.31 5.10
C ILE A 210 3.96 -20.74 3.74
N LYS A 211 3.09 -21.31 2.91
CA LYS A 211 3.40 -21.73 1.53
C LYS A 211 2.69 -20.83 0.51
N TYR A 212 1.57 -20.24 0.90
CA TYR A 212 0.75 -19.36 0.07
C TYR A 212 0.33 -18.14 0.88
N ILE A 213 0.43 -16.95 0.29
CA ILE A 213 -0.20 -15.75 0.83
C ILE A 213 -1.32 -15.36 -0.12
N CYS A 214 -2.52 -15.24 0.44
CA CYS A 214 -3.78 -14.96 -0.24
C CYS A 214 -4.29 -13.57 0.18
N PRO A 215 -3.80 -12.48 -0.45
CA PRO A 215 -4.25 -11.13 -0.13
C PRO A 215 -5.60 -10.83 -0.78
N LEU A 216 -6.29 -9.79 -0.30
CA LEU A 216 -7.55 -9.35 -0.87
C LEU A 216 -7.40 -8.59 -2.20
N HIS A 217 -6.16 -8.15 -2.55
CA HIS A 217 -5.84 -7.56 -3.85
C HIS A 217 -4.57 -8.17 -4.45
N GLY A 218 -4.56 -8.30 -5.78
CA GLY A 218 -3.39 -8.78 -6.52
C GLY A 218 -3.24 -10.29 -6.55
N PRO A 219 -2.06 -10.81 -6.88
CA PRO A 219 -1.84 -12.24 -7.09
C PRO A 219 -1.73 -13.01 -5.77
N VAL A 220 -2.10 -14.28 -5.80
CA VAL A 220 -1.70 -15.24 -4.76
C VAL A 220 -0.19 -15.46 -4.84
N TRP A 221 0.51 -15.15 -3.77
CA TRP A 221 1.95 -15.36 -3.68
C TRP A 221 2.27 -16.82 -3.38
N ARG A 222 3.10 -17.44 -4.23
CA ARG A 222 3.45 -18.88 -4.17
C ARG A 222 4.95 -19.13 -4.18
N LYS A 223 5.75 -18.13 -4.52
CA LYS A 223 7.21 -18.18 -4.63
C LYS A 223 7.81 -16.95 -4.03
N ASP A 224 9.04 -17.06 -3.57
CA ASP A 224 9.83 -15.96 -3.03
C ASP A 224 9.11 -15.16 -1.91
N LEU A 225 8.30 -15.85 -1.09
CA LEU A 225 7.49 -15.24 -0.04
C LEU A 225 8.34 -14.40 0.91
N MET A 226 9.54 -14.89 1.26
CA MET A 226 10.47 -14.17 2.14
C MET A 226 10.92 -12.84 1.55
N TYR A 227 11.01 -12.71 0.22
CA TYR A 227 11.31 -11.43 -0.43
C TYR A 227 10.23 -10.39 -0.12
N PHE A 228 8.96 -10.76 -0.24
CA PHE A 228 7.85 -9.84 0.05
C PHE A 228 7.74 -9.52 1.54
N ILE A 229 7.93 -10.51 2.40
CA ILE A 229 7.95 -10.31 3.85
C ILE A 229 9.07 -9.35 4.25
N GLN A 230 10.27 -9.49 3.69
CA GLN A 230 11.39 -8.57 3.91
C GLN A 230 11.10 -7.15 3.40
N LYS A 231 10.43 -7.01 2.24
CA LYS A 231 10.02 -5.70 1.75
C LYS A 231 9.01 -5.03 2.67
N TYR A 232 8.01 -5.77 3.15
CA TYR A 232 7.06 -5.29 4.15
C TYR A 232 7.75 -4.87 5.45
N ASP A 233 8.72 -5.64 5.91
CA ASP A 233 9.53 -5.32 7.08
C ASP A 233 10.30 -4.00 6.87
N THR A 234 11.00 -3.83 5.75
CA THR A 234 11.74 -2.61 5.41
C THR A 234 10.82 -1.38 5.34
N TRP A 235 9.74 -1.47 4.57
CA TRP A 235 8.83 -0.34 4.37
C TRP A 235 8.11 0.07 5.65
N SER A 236 7.69 -0.91 6.47
CA SER A 236 6.98 -0.63 7.72
C SER A 236 7.89 -0.10 8.84
N ARG A 237 9.20 -0.24 8.71
CA ARG A 237 10.19 0.47 9.54
C ARG A 237 10.55 1.85 8.98
N TYR A 238 9.96 2.23 7.85
CA TYR A 238 10.27 3.46 7.14
C TYR A 238 11.73 3.55 6.67
N GLU A 239 12.38 2.43 6.50
CA GLU A 239 13.73 2.35 5.96
C GLU A 239 13.68 2.45 4.43
N PRO A 240 14.66 3.13 3.79
CA PRO A 240 14.73 3.16 2.34
C PRO A 240 15.10 1.78 1.77
N GLU A 241 14.53 1.43 0.62
CA GLU A 241 14.93 0.20 -0.09
C GLU A 241 16.34 0.28 -0.65
N GLU A 242 16.75 1.47 -1.07
CA GLU A 242 17.95 1.71 -1.85
C GLU A 242 18.66 3.00 -1.44
N LYS A 243 19.99 2.96 -1.38
CA LYS A 243 20.80 4.18 -1.41
C LYS A 243 20.69 4.79 -2.80
N GLY A 244 20.07 5.96 -2.91
CA GLY A 244 19.82 6.64 -4.18
C GLY A 244 19.10 7.96 -3.95
N VAL A 245 18.91 8.74 -5.00
CA VAL A 245 18.36 10.10 -4.98
C VAL A 245 17.07 10.16 -5.77
N MET A 246 16.04 10.67 -5.14
CA MET A 246 14.79 11.08 -5.79
C MET A 246 14.75 12.61 -5.84
N ILE A 247 14.71 13.19 -7.03
CA ILE A 247 14.54 14.62 -7.24
C ILE A 247 13.09 14.89 -7.59
N VAL A 248 12.41 15.70 -6.79
CA VAL A 248 11.05 16.18 -7.06
C VAL A 248 11.09 17.67 -7.29
N TYR A 249 10.65 18.10 -8.46
CA TYR A 249 10.67 19.53 -8.79
C TYR A 249 9.26 20.08 -9.05
N ALA A 250 9.09 21.35 -8.68
CA ALA A 250 7.94 22.19 -9.02
C ALA A 250 8.45 23.36 -9.87
N SER A 251 8.06 23.40 -11.13
CA SER A 251 8.52 24.43 -12.08
C SER A 251 7.33 24.99 -12.86
N MET A 252 7.23 26.34 -12.95
CA MET A 252 6.19 26.98 -13.77
C MET A 252 6.59 27.15 -15.24
N TYR A 253 7.84 27.55 -15.48
CA TYR A 253 8.34 27.92 -16.80
C TYR A 253 9.66 27.24 -17.16
N GLY A 254 10.00 26.10 -16.51
CA GLY A 254 11.15 25.27 -16.84
C GLY A 254 12.46 25.62 -16.12
N ASN A 255 12.58 26.77 -15.44
CA ASN A 255 13.85 27.18 -14.83
C ASN A 255 14.25 26.30 -13.63
N THR A 256 13.30 25.96 -12.74
CA THR A 256 13.56 25.06 -11.61
C THR A 256 13.80 23.64 -12.11
N GLU A 257 13.07 23.22 -13.14
CA GLU A 257 13.28 21.94 -13.82
C GLU A 257 14.70 21.83 -14.38
N SER A 258 15.17 22.85 -15.14
CA SER A 258 16.52 22.87 -15.70
C SER A 258 17.60 22.74 -14.62
N ALA A 259 17.41 23.39 -13.47
CA ALA A 259 18.33 23.28 -12.34
C ALA A 259 18.31 21.88 -11.70
N ALA A 260 17.12 21.29 -11.57
CA ALA A 260 16.95 19.90 -11.07
C ALA A 260 17.65 18.88 -12.01
N GLN A 261 17.49 19.05 -13.31
CA GLN A 261 18.16 18.22 -14.32
C GLN A 261 19.69 18.41 -14.28
N ALA A 262 20.16 19.64 -14.08
CA ALA A 262 21.58 19.92 -13.92
C ALA A 262 22.19 19.26 -12.68
N LEU A 263 21.44 19.23 -11.56
CA LEU A 263 21.87 18.47 -10.37
C LEU A 263 21.92 16.96 -10.64
N ALA A 264 20.88 16.43 -11.30
CA ALA A 264 20.84 15.00 -11.66
C ALA A 264 22.06 14.60 -12.50
N ALA A 265 22.42 15.41 -13.50
CA ALA A 265 23.60 15.17 -14.33
C ALA A 265 24.89 15.13 -13.47
N ARG A 266 25.10 16.11 -12.57
CA ARG A 266 26.27 16.13 -11.67
C ARG A 266 26.33 14.90 -10.75
N LEU A 267 25.21 14.48 -10.20
CA LEU A 267 25.16 13.26 -9.38
C LEU A 267 25.57 12.03 -10.19
N CYS A 268 25.10 11.93 -11.45
CA CYS A 268 25.51 10.85 -12.36
C CYS A 268 27.00 10.90 -12.68
N ASP A 269 27.56 12.10 -12.99
CA ASP A 269 28.98 12.30 -13.24
C ASP A 269 29.83 11.90 -12.03
N LYS A 270 29.35 12.09 -10.81
CA LYS A 270 29.98 11.64 -9.57
C LYS A 270 29.77 10.14 -9.27
N GLY A 271 29.14 9.39 -10.18
CA GLY A 271 28.97 7.95 -10.10
C GLY A 271 27.67 7.47 -9.45
N MET A 272 26.72 8.37 -9.18
CA MET A 272 25.39 7.96 -8.71
C MET A 272 24.61 7.28 -9.83
N THR A 273 24.30 6.00 -9.66
CA THR A 273 23.57 5.20 -10.66
C THR A 273 22.06 5.13 -10.41
N LYS A 274 21.63 5.54 -9.23
CA LYS A 274 20.22 5.47 -8.80
C LYS A 274 19.66 6.86 -8.56
N VAL A 275 19.40 7.57 -9.66
CA VAL A 275 18.77 8.89 -9.68
C VAL A 275 17.44 8.79 -10.40
N ALA A 276 16.40 9.32 -9.77
CA ALA A 276 15.07 9.47 -10.38
C ALA A 276 14.64 10.94 -10.28
N ILE A 277 13.98 11.45 -11.29
CA ILE A 277 13.52 12.84 -11.35
C ILE A 277 12.04 12.89 -11.71
N TYR A 278 11.27 13.68 -10.99
CA TYR A 278 9.81 13.76 -11.13
C TYR A 278 9.33 15.22 -11.09
N ASP A 279 8.44 15.55 -12.02
CA ASP A 279 7.62 16.76 -11.94
C ASP A 279 6.43 16.51 -11.02
N VAL A 280 6.38 17.26 -9.90
CA VAL A 280 5.29 17.14 -8.92
C VAL A 280 3.92 17.55 -9.49
N SER A 281 3.90 18.35 -10.56
CA SER A 281 2.66 18.82 -11.19
C SER A 281 2.01 17.79 -12.12
N SER A 282 2.79 16.86 -12.66
CA SER A 282 2.34 15.89 -13.67
C SER A 282 2.41 14.44 -13.19
N THR A 283 3.13 14.17 -12.10
CA THR A 283 3.24 12.83 -11.53
C THR A 283 2.21 12.65 -10.42
N ASP A 284 1.43 11.57 -10.48
CA ASP A 284 0.47 11.25 -9.43
C ASP A 284 1.14 11.13 -8.06
N VAL A 285 0.55 11.76 -7.04
CA VAL A 285 1.13 11.85 -5.70
C VAL A 285 1.36 10.47 -5.07
N SER A 286 0.51 9.49 -5.32
CA SER A 286 0.70 8.13 -4.82
C SER A 286 1.94 7.44 -5.39
N GLN A 287 2.31 7.79 -6.63
CA GLN A 287 3.57 7.34 -7.23
C GLN A 287 4.76 8.02 -6.54
N LEU A 288 4.69 9.34 -6.33
CA LEU A 288 5.74 10.08 -5.63
C LEU A 288 5.95 9.53 -4.22
N ILE A 289 4.88 9.29 -3.47
CA ILE A 289 4.96 8.67 -2.14
C ILE A 289 5.63 7.29 -2.20
N SER A 290 5.22 6.44 -3.14
CA SER A 290 5.88 5.14 -3.32
C SER A 290 7.40 5.28 -3.54
N GLU A 291 7.83 6.25 -4.32
CA GLU A 291 9.25 6.48 -4.58
C GLU A 291 9.99 7.08 -3.37
N THR A 292 9.32 7.84 -2.48
CA THR A 292 9.97 8.29 -1.22
C THR A 292 10.32 7.12 -0.30
N PHE A 293 9.56 6.02 -0.35
CA PHE A 293 9.91 4.81 0.42
C PHE A 293 11.05 4.02 -0.23
N LYS A 294 11.30 4.24 -1.51
CA LYS A 294 12.38 3.57 -2.22
C LYS A 294 13.74 4.21 -1.95
N TYR A 295 13.85 5.52 -2.09
CA TYR A 295 15.12 6.22 -2.08
C TYR A 295 15.49 6.77 -0.69
N SER A 296 16.78 6.72 -0.37
CA SER A 296 17.33 7.25 0.88
C SER A 296 17.41 8.78 0.91
N HIS A 297 17.59 9.42 -0.24
CA HIS A 297 17.78 10.86 -0.37
C HIS A 297 16.70 11.47 -1.26
N LEU A 298 16.17 12.60 -0.80
CA LEU A 298 15.18 13.40 -1.53
C LEU A 298 15.77 14.76 -1.85
N VAL A 299 15.59 15.25 -3.07
CA VAL A 299 15.83 16.64 -3.43
C VAL A 299 14.48 17.30 -3.68
N LEU A 300 14.16 18.32 -2.91
CA LEU A 300 12.94 19.12 -3.04
C LEU A 300 13.31 20.42 -3.76
N ALA A 301 12.97 20.54 -5.02
CA ALA A 301 13.24 21.71 -5.84
C ALA A 301 11.94 22.47 -6.12
N SER A 302 11.75 23.66 -5.55
CA SER A 302 10.49 24.38 -5.68
C SER A 302 10.65 25.84 -6.00
N VAL A 303 9.80 26.32 -6.91
CA VAL A 303 9.60 27.74 -7.10
C VAL A 303 8.74 28.32 -5.96
N THR A 304 9.01 29.56 -5.58
CA THR A 304 8.14 30.35 -4.69
C THR A 304 6.89 30.80 -5.42
N TYR A 305 5.72 30.50 -4.87
CA TYR A 305 4.43 30.90 -5.44
C TYR A 305 3.60 31.66 -4.41
N ASN A 306 3.21 32.89 -4.73
CA ASN A 306 2.49 33.78 -3.83
C ASN A 306 3.12 33.90 -2.42
N LEU A 307 4.45 34.02 -2.36
CA LEU A 307 5.26 34.02 -1.12
C LEU A 307 5.21 32.70 -0.33
N GLY A 308 4.64 31.65 -0.88
CA GLY A 308 4.48 30.32 -0.30
C GLY A 308 5.21 29.23 -1.08
N ILE A 309 5.04 28.00 -0.61
CA ILE A 309 5.43 26.79 -1.35
C ILE A 309 4.50 26.64 -2.56
N TYR A 310 5.02 26.15 -3.69
CA TYR A 310 4.20 25.84 -4.85
C TYR A 310 3.11 24.81 -4.49
N PRO A 311 1.83 25.01 -4.90
CA PRO A 311 0.70 24.19 -4.38
C PRO A 311 0.89 22.68 -4.51
N ALA A 312 1.33 22.18 -5.66
CA ALA A 312 1.55 20.74 -5.84
C ALA A 312 2.67 20.21 -4.93
N MET A 313 3.76 20.97 -4.72
CA MET A 313 4.82 20.62 -3.78
C MET A 313 4.30 20.62 -2.34
N HIS A 314 3.48 21.59 -1.98
CA HIS A 314 2.87 21.64 -0.64
C HIS A 314 1.96 20.42 -0.40
N ASN A 315 1.14 20.05 -1.36
CA ASN A 315 0.30 18.85 -1.27
C ASN A 315 1.14 17.58 -1.11
N PHE A 316 2.22 17.45 -1.89
CA PHE A 316 3.15 16.32 -1.74
C PHE A 316 3.76 16.23 -0.34
N LEU A 317 4.19 17.35 0.24
CA LEU A 317 4.70 17.40 1.62
C LEU A 317 3.63 17.00 2.65
N MET A 318 2.38 17.43 2.45
CA MET A 318 1.26 17.05 3.31
C MET A 318 0.98 15.55 3.26
N ASP A 319 1.07 14.93 2.08
CA ASP A 319 0.90 13.48 1.93
C ASP A 319 2.07 12.70 2.52
N MET A 320 3.31 13.18 2.36
CA MET A 320 4.47 12.61 3.05
C MET A 320 4.26 12.59 4.57
N LYS A 321 3.76 13.68 5.15
CA LYS A 321 3.42 13.75 6.58
C LYS A 321 2.29 12.79 6.94
N ALA A 322 1.19 12.80 6.19
CA ALA A 322 0.01 11.97 6.45
C ALA A 322 0.34 10.47 6.47
N LEU A 323 1.25 10.05 5.58
CA LEU A 323 1.70 8.66 5.43
C LEU A 323 2.96 8.34 6.25
N ASN A 324 3.35 9.28 7.15
CA ASN A 324 4.42 9.10 8.12
C ASN A 324 5.79 8.79 7.47
N VAL A 325 6.06 9.32 6.26
CA VAL A 325 7.38 9.24 5.63
C VAL A 325 8.43 9.83 6.57
N GLN A 326 9.50 9.09 6.82
CA GLN A 326 10.55 9.52 7.75
C GLN A 326 11.90 8.87 7.40
N SER A 327 12.94 9.24 8.14
CA SER A 327 14.29 8.66 7.99
C SER A 327 14.86 8.88 6.57
N ARG A 328 14.70 10.10 6.05
CA ARG A 328 15.25 10.51 4.76
C ARG A 328 16.21 11.69 4.93
N THR A 329 17.29 11.69 4.15
CA THR A 329 18.13 12.86 3.96
C THR A 329 17.54 13.74 2.87
N VAL A 330 17.38 15.04 3.13
CA VAL A 330 16.70 15.96 2.22
C VAL A 330 17.63 17.09 1.84
N ALA A 331 17.78 17.33 0.53
CA ALA A 331 18.43 18.50 -0.05
C ALA A 331 17.36 19.45 -0.60
N ILE A 332 17.61 20.75 -0.52
CA ILE A 332 16.67 21.78 -0.95
C ILE A 332 17.26 22.61 -2.09
N MET A 333 16.46 22.81 -3.13
CA MET A 333 16.70 23.80 -4.18
C MET A 333 15.50 24.76 -4.22
N GLU A 334 15.76 26.04 -4.18
CA GLU A 334 14.70 27.05 -4.17
C GLU A 334 14.84 28.05 -5.31
N ASN A 335 13.70 28.58 -5.74
CA ASN A 335 13.65 29.58 -6.80
C ASN A 335 12.59 30.65 -6.52
N GLY A 336 12.84 31.87 -7.02
CA GLY A 336 11.88 32.97 -6.97
C GLY A 336 12.41 34.20 -7.66
N SER A 337 11.61 34.89 -8.48
CA SER A 337 12.09 36.03 -9.26
C SER A 337 12.29 37.29 -8.40
N TRP A 338 11.35 37.62 -7.53
CA TRP A 338 11.36 38.81 -6.68
C TRP A 338 11.33 38.48 -5.17
N ALA A 339 11.07 37.25 -4.83
CA ALA A 339 11.18 36.72 -3.47
C ALA A 339 11.50 35.22 -3.54
N ILE A 340 12.55 34.80 -2.85
CA ILE A 340 12.94 33.41 -2.70
C ILE A 340 12.54 32.99 -1.29
N LYS A 341 11.51 32.13 -1.15
CA LYS A 341 10.93 31.73 0.13
C LYS A 341 10.61 30.25 0.25
N SER A 342 10.53 29.54 -0.89
CA SER A 342 10.08 28.15 -0.90
C SER A 342 11.00 27.23 -0.09
N GLY A 343 12.30 27.47 -0.10
CA GLY A 343 13.28 26.67 0.62
C GLY A 343 13.12 26.77 2.14
N ASP A 344 13.03 27.97 2.67
CA ASP A 344 12.85 28.21 4.11
C ASP A 344 11.52 27.60 4.61
N LEU A 345 10.47 27.71 3.79
CA LEU A 345 9.16 27.17 4.12
C LEU A 345 9.16 25.63 4.07
N MET A 346 9.82 25.02 3.08
CA MET A 346 9.96 23.57 3.00
C MET A 346 10.81 23.04 4.15
N GLN A 347 11.93 23.70 4.49
CA GLN A 347 12.75 23.31 5.63
C GLN A 347 11.95 23.38 6.93
N LYS A 348 11.28 24.51 7.17
CA LYS A 348 10.42 24.64 8.35
C LYS A 348 9.37 23.52 8.45
N PHE A 349 8.74 23.16 7.33
CA PHE A 349 7.78 22.06 7.29
C PHE A 349 8.44 20.71 7.67
N LEU A 350 9.62 20.43 7.14
CA LEU A 350 10.36 19.20 7.44
C LEU A 350 10.76 19.14 8.92
N ASP A 351 11.22 20.25 9.49
CA ASP A 351 11.70 20.33 10.87
C ASP A 351 10.55 20.26 11.90
N GLU A 352 9.43 20.92 11.64
CA GLU A 352 8.32 21.05 12.60
C GLU A 352 7.25 19.96 12.45
N GLU A 353 7.04 19.45 11.23
CA GLU A 353 5.88 18.61 10.91
C GLU A 353 6.22 17.16 10.58
N MET A 354 7.49 16.86 10.29
CA MET A 354 7.93 15.52 9.92
C MET A 354 8.91 14.94 10.94
N LYS A 355 9.05 13.62 10.93
CA LYS A 355 9.88 12.91 11.89
C LYS A 355 11.18 12.42 11.25
N ASN A 356 12.28 12.48 12.00
CA ASN A 356 13.55 11.85 11.62
C ASN A 356 14.05 12.24 10.22
N MET A 357 13.77 13.46 9.77
CA MET A 357 14.33 14.00 8.53
C MET A 357 15.68 14.65 8.83
N THR A 358 16.65 14.44 7.95
CA THR A 358 17.94 15.12 8.00
C THR A 358 18.02 16.06 6.82
N VAL A 359 17.90 17.38 7.06
CA VAL A 359 18.02 18.37 6.00
C VAL A 359 19.49 18.78 5.86
N LEU A 360 20.04 18.72 4.64
CA LEU A 360 21.41 19.17 4.36
C LEU A 360 21.50 20.69 4.48
N ASN A 361 22.65 21.19 4.93
CA ASN A 361 22.89 22.63 5.09
C ASN A 361 23.08 23.30 3.73
N GLU A 362 23.63 22.57 2.77
CA GLU A 362 23.90 23.03 1.41
C GLU A 362 22.59 23.19 0.65
N ARG A 363 22.45 24.34 -0.01
CA ARG A 363 21.22 24.71 -0.73
C ARG A 363 21.59 25.41 -2.03
N VAL A 364 20.79 25.24 -3.06
CA VAL A 364 20.86 26.07 -4.27
C VAL A 364 19.71 27.08 -4.24
N SER A 365 20.07 28.37 -4.25
CA SER A 365 19.10 29.47 -4.26
C SER A 365 19.19 30.25 -5.57
N MET A 366 18.08 30.28 -6.31
CA MET A 366 18.03 30.90 -7.65
C MET A 366 17.09 32.10 -7.69
N ALA A 367 17.52 33.12 -8.39
CA ALA A 367 16.70 34.28 -8.75
C ALA A 367 16.30 34.17 -10.23
N SER A 368 15.14 33.54 -10.51
CA SER A 368 14.56 33.22 -11.82
C SER A 368 15.20 32.02 -12.50
N SER A 369 16.45 32.11 -13.01
CA SER A 369 17.15 31.06 -13.74
C SER A 369 18.43 30.64 -13.04
N LEU A 370 18.94 29.47 -13.40
CA LEU A 370 20.24 29.01 -12.96
C LEU A 370 21.32 29.75 -13.77
N HIS A 371 22.06 30.65 -13.12
CA HIS A 371 23.19 31.37 -13.71
C HIS A 371 24.52 30.63 -13.47
N GLU A 372 25.55 30.96 -14.26
CA GLU A 372 26.87 30.33 -14.13
C GLU A 372 27.52 30.53 -12.76
N ASP A 373 27.29 31.66 -12.11
CA ASP A 373 27.74 31.93 -10.73
C ASP A 373 27.16 30.97 -9.68
N LYS A 374 26.07 30.30 -10.00
CA LYS A 374 25.44 29.26 -9.17
C LYS A 374 25.99 27.84 -9.39
N ALA A 375 26.91 27.68 -10.34
CA ALA A 375 27.53 26.38 -10.61
C ALA A 375 28.25 25.81 -9.39
N PHE A 376 28.83 26.67 -8.55
CA PHE A 376 29.50 26.26 -7.32
C PHE A 376 28.49 25.74 -6.26
N GLU A 377 27.36 26.43 -6.08
CA GLU A 377 26.30 25.95 -5.14
C GLU A 377 25.76 24.58 -5.57
N LEU A 378 25.58 24.40 -6.88
CA LEU A 378 25.09 23.15 -7.43
C LEU A 378 26.09 22.00 -7.24
N GLU A 379 27.39 22.28 -7.42
CA GLU A 379 28.46 21.33 -7.19
C GLU A 379 28.58 20.95 -5.72
N THR A 380 28.56 21.95 -4.83
CA THR A 380 28.58 21.76 -3.37
C THR A 380 27.40 20.94 -2.87
N LEU A 381 26.19 21.19 -3.40
CA LEU A 381 25.02 20.40 -3.06
C LEU A 381 25.16 18.94 -3.53
N ALA A 382 25.70 18.72 -4.74
CA ALA A 382 25.94 17.39 -5.26
C ALA A 382 26.97 16.63 -4.38
N ASP A 383 28.05 17.31 -3.97
CA ASP A 383 29.06 16.73 -3.07
C ASP A 383 28.45 16.37 -1.71
N ALA A 384 27.70 17.27 -1.09
CA ALA A 384 27.01 17.02 0.19
C ALA A 384 26.07 15.82 0.13
N ILE A 385 25.30 15.68 -0.96
CA ILE A 385 24.43 14.51 -1.18
C ILE A 385 25.28 13.23 -1.28
N MET A 386 26.37 13.22 -2.03
CA MET A 386 27.26 12.06 -2.19
C MET A 386 27.95 11.67 -0.88
N GLU A 387 28.43 12.66 -0.13
CA GLU A 387 29.08 12.45 1.17
C GLU A 387 28.11 11.89 2.22
N SER A 388 26.88 12.39 2.26
CA SER A 388 25.87 11.91 3.22
C SER A 388 25.38 10.46 2.97
N MET A 389 25.77 9.88 1.83
CA MET A 389 25.48 8.47 1.50
C MET A 389 26.56 7.49 1.97
N GLN A 390 27.74 7.98 2.36
CA GLN A 390 28.84 7.11 2.82
C GLN A 390 28.48 6.53 4.20
#